data_7a44d7c07185c208ac04d7576f94362c
#
_entry.id   7a44d7c07185c208ac04d7576f94362c
#
_cell.length_a   1.000
_cell.length_b   1.000
_cell.length_c   1.000
_cell.angle_alpha   90.00
_cell.angle_beta   90.00
_cell.angle_gamma   90.00
#
_symmetry.space_group_name_H-M   'P 1'
#
loop_
_entity.id
_entity.type
_entity.pdbx_description
1 polymer ?
#
loop_
_entity_poly.entity_id
_entity_poly.type
_entity_poly.pdbx_seq_one_letter_code
_entity_poly.pdbx_strand_id
1 'polypeptide(L)'
;MGIFDKLFGALKKTKDNFSGKLRVLFSKNKLGDEFYEELEEILISSDVSYSTAAEVVERVKEQAIDGKLSDEEYVTNLLRSILVDILEESEVEPPEYPCVIMLVGVNGVGKTTTVGKLAHYFLSQGKTVTVAAADTFRAAASEQLSVWAQRAKVRIVKHEEGSDPSAVIYDAVSSAKAKGTDVVIIDTAGRLHVKENLMNELRKMDRVVSREFPEADFLKLLVLDATTGQNAVNQARVFDEAVELDGIVLTKLDGTAKGGFIFSLSSELSLPVLYAGVGEKMEDLEEFDSRAFVDAIL
;
A
#
# COMPACT_ATOMS: atom_id res chain seq x y z
N MET A 1 -9.53 -11.96 -17.91
CA MET A 1 -9.21 -12.32 -16.53
C MET A 1 -9.75 -11.19 -15.69
N GLY A 2 -10.65 -11.46 -14.78
CA GLY A 2 -11.24 -10.45 -13.90
C GLY A 2 -10.21 -9.91 -12.89
N ILE A 3 -10.49 -8.76 -12.28
CA ILE A 3 -9.67 -8.13 -11.23
C ILE A 3 -9.37 -9.15 -10.12
N PHE A 4 -10.39 -9.87 -9.67
CA PHE A 4 -10.28 -10.94 -8.66
C PHE A 4 -9.29 -12.06 -9.06
N ASP A 5 -9.29 -12.50 -10.32
CA ASP A 5 -8.40 -13.58 -10.76
C ASP A 5 -6.92 -13.23 -10.63
N LYS A 6 -6.54 -11.97 -10.88
CA LYS A 6 -5.15 -11.51 -10.74
C LYS A 6 -4.73 -11.45 -9.27
N LEU A 7 -5.57 -10.91 -8.39
CA LEU A 7 -5.30 -10.83 -6.96
C LEU A 7 -5.18 -12.23 -6.34
N PHE A 8 -6.12 -13.13 -6.63
CA PHE A 8 -6.05 -14.52 -6.17
C PHE A 8 -4.80 -15.24 -6.68
N GLY A 9 -4.42 -15.00 -7.94
CA GLY A 9 -3.17 -15.55 -8.50
C GLY A 9 -1.92 -15.02 -7.78
N ALA A 10 -1.88 -13.73 -7.47
CA ALA A 10 -0.78 -13.09 -6.76
C ALA A 10 -0.66 -13.60 -5.31
N LEU A 11 -1.77 -13.80 -4.63
CA LEU A 11 -1.82 -14.20 -3.21
C LEU A 11 -1.71 -15.72 -2.97
N LYS A 12 -1.55 -16.53 -4.02
CA LYS A 12 -1.52 -17.99 -3.88
C LYS A 12 -0.51 -18.49 -2.83
N LYS A 13 0.70 -17.92 -2.81
CA LYS A 13 1.73 -18.30 -1.82
C LYS A 13 1.34 -17.92 -0.39
N THR A 14 0.72 -16.77 -0.22
CA THR A 14 0.20 -16.31 1.08
C THR A 14 -0.92 -17.22 1.55
N LYS A 15 -1.86 -17.54 0.65
CA LYS A 15 -2.94 -18.49 0.91
C LYS A 15 -2.42 -19.86 1.35
N ASP A 16 -1.54 -20.47 0.56
CA ASP A 16 -1.01 -21.80 0.84
C ASP A 16 -0.33 -21.87 2.22
N ASN A 17 0.34 -20.77 2.63
CA ASN A 17 0.97 -20.66 3.94
C ASN A 17 -0.06 -20.52 5.06
N PHE A 18 -0.99 -19.58 4.95
CA PHE A 18 -1.95 -19.23 6.02
C PHE A 18 -3.03 -20.31 6.18
N SER A 19 -3.77 -20.63 5.10
CA SER A 19 -4.82 -21.65 5.13
C SER A 19 -4.29 -23.03 5.49
N GLY A 20 -3.05 -23.36 5.03
CA GLY A 20 -2.42 -24.63 5.37
C GLY A 20 -2.19 -24.78 6.88
N LYS A 21 -1.76 -23.71 7.56
CA LYS A 21 -1.55 -23.71 9.01
C LYS A 21 -2.88 -23.78 9.78
N LEU A 22 -3.92 -23.06 9.34
CA LEU A 22 -5.25 -23.14 9.94
C LEU A 22 -5.83 -24.56 9.87
N ARG A 23 -5.70 -25.26 8.74
CA ARG A 23 -6.14 -26.66 8.62
C ARG A 23 -5.43 -27.58 9.62
N VAL A 24 -4.14 -27.35 9.88
CA VAL A 24 -3.39 -28.11 10.90
C VAL A 24 -3.96 -27.82 12.29
N LEU A 25 -4.30 -26.58 12.62
CA LEU A 25 -4.95 -26.20 13.89
C LEU A 25 -6.24 -27.01 14.11
N PHE A 26 -7.14 -27.00 13.12
CA PHE A 26 -8.42 -27.73 13.19
C PHE A 26 -8.22 -29.26 13.31
N SER A 27 -7.21 -29.83 12.63
CA SER A 27 -6.94 -31.26 12.68
C SER A 27 -6.51 -31.77 14.07
N LYS A 28 -6.01 -30.88 14.93
CA LYS A 28 -5.55 -31.22 16.27
C LYS A 28 -6.67 -31.26 17.32
N ASN A 29 -7.89 -30.86 16.97
CA ASN A 29 -9.05 -30.78 17.88
C ASN A 29 -8.76 -30.06 19.21
N LYS A 30 -7.89 -29.06 19.19
CA LYS A 30 -7.59 -28.25 20.35
C LYS A 30 -8.77 -27.34 20.70
N LEU A 31 -9.04 -27.17 21.98
CA LEU A 31 -10.14 -26.36 22.49
C LEU A 31 -9.65 -25.45 23.61
N GLY A 32 -10.36 -24.36 23.85
CA GLY A 32 -10.02 -23.42 24.91
C GLY A 32 -8.70 -22.67 24.66
N ASP A 33 -7.92 -22.50 25.74
CA ASP A 33 -6.69 -21.68 25.71
C ASP A 33 -5.65 -22.19 24.71
N GLU A 34 -5.49 -23.50 24.59
CA GLU A 34 -4.54 -24.08 23.61
C GLU A 34 -4.89 -23.76 22.13
N PHE A 35 -6.17 -23.59 21.82
CA PHE A 35 -6.61 -23.18 20.48
C PHE A 35 -6.17 -21.74 20.21
N TYR A 36 -6.39 -20.85 21.15
CA TYR A 36 -6.07 -19.42 21.02
C TYR A 36 -4.56 -19.16 20.94
N GLU A 37 -3.77 -19.85 21.76
CA GLU A 37 -2.30 -19.80 21.71
C GLU A 37 -1.78 -20.22 20.34
N GLU A 38 -2.29 -21.32 19.78
CA GLU A 38 -1.85 -21.80 18.46
C GLU A 38 -2.34 -20.89 17.32
N LEU A 39 -3.53 -20.30 17.45
CA LEU A 39 -4.03 -19.29 16.48
C LEU A 39 -3.11 -18.07 16.47
N GLU A 40 -2.70 -17.56 17.65
CA GLU A 40 -1.74 -16.46 17.75
C GLU A 40 -0.41 -16.79 17.08
N GLU A 41 0.14 -17.98 17.33
CA GLU A 41 1.37 -18.45 16.68
C GLU A 41 1.23 -18.53 15.15
N ILE A 42 0.08 -18.97 14.63
CA ILE A 42 -0.20 -19.02 13.20
C ILE A 42 -0.21 -17.62 12.60
N LEU A 43 -0.88 -16.67 13.24
CA LEU A 43 -0.92 -15.27 12.80
C LEU A 43 0.50 -14.67 12.76
N ILE A 44 1.26 -14.79 13.84
CA ILE A 44 2.64 -14.28 13.92
C ILE A 44 3.53 -14.93 12.86
N SER A 45 3.46 -16.26 12.70
CA SER A 45 4.24 -16.99 11.70
C SER A 45 3.81 -16.73 10.26
N SER A 46 2.72 -15.98 10.07
CA SER A 46 2.21 -15.49 8.78
C SER A 46 2.48 -14.00 8.57
N ASP A 47 3.44 -13.45 9.31
CA ASP A 47 3.89 -12.05 9.30
C ASP A 47 2.86 -11.04 9.84
N VAL A 48 1.89 -11.45 10.66
CA VAL A 48 1.12 -10.52 11.51
C VAL A 48 1.98 -10.11 12.70
N SER A 49 1.97 -8.85 13.12
CA SER A 49 2.69 -8.42 14.33
C SER A 49 2.10 -9.05 15.59
N TYR A 50 2.89 -9.10 16.65
CA TYR A 50 2.43 -9.64 17.92
C TYR A 50 1.21 -8.90 18.47
N SER A 51 1.22 -7.56 18.43
CA SER A 51 0.11 -6.71 18.90
C SER A 51 -1.19 -6.97 18.14
N THR A 52 -1.11 -7.01 16.81
CA THR A 52 -2.27 -7.29 15.96
C THR A 52 -2.75 -8.75 16.08
N ALA A 53 -1.83 -9.71 16.22
CA ALA A 53 -2.20 -11.11 16.45
C ALA A 53 -2.96 -11.28 17.77
N ALA A 54 -2.48 -10.65 18.85
CA ALA A 54 -3.16 -10.65 20.15
C ALA A 54 -4.56 -9.99 20.05
N GLU A 55 -4.68 -8.88 19.33
CA GLU A 55 -5.98 -8.22 19.07
C GLU A 55 -6.95 -9.15 18.33
N VAL A 56 -6.51 -9.80 17.25
CA VAL A 56 -7.34 -10.75 16.49
C VAL A 56 -7.80 -11.89 17.38
N VAL A 57 -6.91 -12.47 18.18
CA VAL A 57 -7.24 -13.57 19.10
C VAL A 57 -8.24 -13.12 20.16
N GLU A 58 -8.11 -11.91 20.70
CA GLU A 58 -9.05 -11.39 21.70
C GLU A 58 -10.43 -11.17 21.08
N ARG A 59 -10.52 -10.57 19.87
CA ARG A 59 -11.79 -10.44 19.13
C ARG A 59 -12.42 -11.81 18.84
N VAL A 60 -11.61 -12.84 18.52
CA VAL A 60 -12.11 -14.22 18.36
C VAL A 60 -12.64 -14.78 19.68
N LYS A 61 -11.97 -14.57 20.82
CA LYS A 61 -12.45 -15.00 22.13
C LYS A 61 -13.79 -14.37 22.52
N GLU A 62 -13.92 -13.07 22.30
CA GLU A 62 -15.12 -12.32 22.63
C GLU A 62 -16.34 -12.72 21.79
N GLN A 63 -16.12 -13.06 20.51
CA GLN A 63 -17.19 -13.35 19.55
C GLN A 63 -17.47 -14.84 19.36
N ALA A 64 -16.56 -15.71 19.82
CA ALA A 64 -16.74 -17.14 19.66
C ALA A 64 -17.88 -17.68 20.51
N ILE A 65 -18.74 -18.51 19.90
CA ILE A 65 -19.79 -19.22 20.61
C ILE A 65 -19.20 -20.47 21.25
N ASP A 66 -19.47 -20.65 22.56
CA ASP A 66 -19.05 -21.84 23.31
C ASP A 66 -19.42 -23.14 22.58
N GLY A 67 -18.45 -24.05 22.48
CA GLY A 67 -18.60 -25.35 21.83
C GLY A 67 -18.48 -25.35 20.31
N LYS A 68 -18.28 -24.18 19.64
CA LYS A 68 -18.14 -24.10 18.18
C LYS A 68 -16.68 -23.94 17.68
N LEU A 69 -15.69 -23.87 18.55
CA LEU A 69 -14.29 -23.75 18.15
C LEU A 69 -13.74 -24.96 17.36
N SER A 70 -14.38 -26.11 17.42
CA SER A 70 -14.05 -27.28 16.61
C SER A 70 -14.68 -27.27 15.22
N ASP A 71 -15.57 -26.32 14.93
CA ASP A 71 -16.21 -26.14 13.63
C ASP A 71 -15.31 -25.24 12.75
N GLU A 72 -14.59 -25.85 11.82
CA GLU A 72 -13.65 -25.17 10.90
C GLU A 72 -14.34 -24.06 10.09
N GLU A 73 -15.54 -24.33 9.59
CA GLU A 73 -16.27 -23.34 8.77
C GLU A 73 -16.69 -22.13 9.62
N TYR A 74 -17.19 -22.39 10.83
CA TYR A 74 -17.58 -21.33 11.77
C TYR A 74 -16.39 -20.43 12.13
N VAL A 75 -15.27 -21.03 12.55
CA VAL A 75 -14.07 -20.25 12.95
C VAL A 75 -13.44 -19.52 11.77
N THR A 76 -13.42 -20.14 10.59
CA THR A 76 -12.90 -19.47 9.39
C THR A 76 -13.76 -18.27 9.02
N ASN A 77 -15.08 -18.35 9.11
CA ASN A 77 -15.99 -17.24 8.86
C ASN A 77 -15.87 -16.13 9.91
N LEU A 78 -15.70 -16.50 11.18
CA LEU A 78 -15.47 -15.55 12.27
C LEU A 78 -14.14 -14.79 12.06
N LEU A 79 -13.07 -15.53 11.78
CA LEU A 79 -11.75 -14.95 11.50
C LEU A 79 -11.80 -14.03 10.27
N ARG A 80 -12.51 -14.44 9.19
CA ARG A 80 -12.75 -13.61 8.01
C ARG A 80 -13.38 -12.29 8.37
N SER A 81 -14.46 -12.30 9.16
CA SER A 81 -15.15 -11.07 9.58
C SER A 81 -14.20 -10.14 10.33
N ILE A 82 -13.48 -10.67 11.32
CA ILE A 82 -12.55 -9.88 12.15
C ILE A 82 -11.41 -9.28 11.30
N LEU A 83 -10.82 -10.05 10.37
CA LEU A 83 -9.74 -9.57 9.51
C LEU A 83 -10.22 -8.52 8.51
N VAL A 84 -11.43 -8.65 7.99
CA VAL A 84 -12.06 -7.63 7.13
C VAL A 84 -12.31 -6.37 7.94
N ASP A 85 -12.91 -6.47 9.14
CA ASP A 85 -13.18 -5.32 9.99
C ASP A 85 -11.90 -4.52 10.31
N ILE A 86 -10.78 -5.18 10.61
CA ILE A 86 -9.48 -4.53 10.85
C ILE A 86 -9.02 -3.71 9.63
N LEU A 87 -9.21 -4.21 8.42
CA LEU A 87 -8.82 -3.48 7.21
C LEU A 87 -9.79 -2.34 6.88
N GLU A 88 -11.10 -2.55 7.08
CA GLU A 88 -12.14 -1.55 6.80
C GLU A 88 -12.14 -0.41 7.84
N GLU A 89 -11.65 -0.62 9.08
CA GLU A 89 -11.51 0.43 10.11
C GLU A 89 -10.61 1.61 9.67
N SER A 90 -9.69 1.38 8.74
CA SER A 90 -8.79 2.40 8.20
C SER A 90 -9.17 2.88 6.79
N GLU A 91 -10.28 2.42 6.21
CA GLU A 91 -10.69 2.83 4.86
C GLU A 91 -10.91 4.35 4.76
N VAL A 92 -10.52 4.90 3.61
CA VAL A 92 -10.69 6.32 3.28
C VAL A 92 -11.48 6.46 1.98
N GLU A 93 -12.18 7.58 1.84
CA GLU A 93 -12.89 7.89 0.60
C GLU A 93 -11.91 8.13 -0.56
N PRO A 94 -12.30 7.79 -1.80
CA PRO A 94 -11.52 8.11 -2.99
C PRO A 94 -11.26 9.62 -3.08
N PRO A 95 -10.09 10.05 -3.63
CA PRO A 95 -9.76 11.46 -3.73
C PRO A 95 -10.73 12.23 -4.64
N GLU A 96 -11.06 13.44 -4.24
CA GLU A 96 -11.75 14.40 -5.09
C GLU A 96 -10.77 15.01 -6.12
N TYR A 97 -11.29 15.49 -7.25
CA TYR A 97 -10.46 16.10 -8.29
C TYR A 97 -10.64 17.63 -8.32
N PRO A 98 -9.57 18.40 -8.54
CA PRO A 98 -8.20 17.95 -8.84
C PRO A 98 -7.50 17.33 -7.63
N CYS A 99 -6.64 16.34 -7.86
CA CYS A 99 -5.84 15.74 -6.80
C CYS A 99 -4.34 15.69 -7.11
N VAL A 100 -3.53 15.70 -6.06
CA VAL A 100 -2.08 15.50 -6.11
C VAL A 100 -1.73 14.25 -5.32
N ILE A 101 -0.96 13.34 -5.90
CA ILE A 101 -0.51 12.10 -5.28
C ILE A 101 1.01 12.13 -5.19
N MET A 102 1.55 12.20 -3.98
CA MET A 102 2.99 12.14 -3.74
C MET A 102 3.38 10.73 -3.29
N LEU A 103 4.18 10.03 -4.11
CA LEU A 103 4.68 8.71 -3.75
C LEU A 103 5.97 8.81 -2.97
N VAL A 104 5.97 8.26 -1.76
CA VAL A 104 7.14 8.18 -0.88
C VAL A 104 7.54 6.72 -0.64
N GLY A 105 8.72 6.46 -0.09
CA GLY A 105 9.20 5.10 0.20
C GLY A 105 10.68 4.90 -0.12
N VAL A 106 11.27 3.80 0.30
CA VAL A 106 12.69 3.52 0.12
C VAL A 106 13.05 3.22 -1.34
N ASN A 107 14.35 3.25 -1.68
CA ASN A 107 14.78 2.87 -3.03
C ASN A 107 14.52 1.39 -3.31
N GLY A 108 14.10 1.08 -4.53
CA GLY A 108 13.88 -0.30 -4.99
C GLY A 108 12.49 -0.89 -4.69
N VAL A 109 11.63 -0.18 -3.95
CA VAL A 109 10.25 -0.66 -3.68
C VAL A 109 9.31 -0.53 -4.87
N GLY A 110 9.70 0.18 -5.94
CA GLY A 110 8.88 0.29 -7.15
C GLY A 110 8.17 1.63 -7.34
N LYS A 111 8.55 2.72 -6.65
CA LYS A 111 7.90 4.04 -6.77
C LYS A 111 7.74 4.50 -8.23
N THR A 112 8.83 4.61 -8.97
CA THR A 112 8.82 5.06 -10.36
C THR A 112 7.91 4.20 -11.27
N THR A 113 7.91 2.88 -11.05
CA THR A 113 7.00 1.95 -11.74
C THR A 113 5.54 2.19 -11.34
N THR A 114 5.30 2.42 -10.05
CA THR A 114 3.96 2.73 -9.51
C THR A 114 3.42 4.05 -10.08
N VAL A 115 4.26 5.09 -10.23
CA VAL A 115 3.86 6.33 -10.93
C VAL A 115 3.32 6.03 -12.32
N GLY A 116 4.03 5.20 -13.10
CA GLY A 116 3.60 4.82 -14.44
C GLY A 116 2.27 4.05 -14.45
N LYS A 117 2.09 3.14 -13.50
CA LYS A 117 0.86 2.34 -13.36
C LYS A 117 -0.33 3.19 -12.90
N LEU A 118 -0.14 4.07 -11.91
CA LEU A 118 -1.18 5.01 -11.47
C LEU A 118 -1.57 5.97 -12.60
N ALA A 119 -0.60 6.48 -13.36
CA ALA A 119 -0.90 7.32 -14.51
C ALA A 119 -1.76 6.58 -15.54
N HIS A 120 -1.45 5.32 -15.83
CA HIS A 120 -2.26 4.47 -16.71
C HIS A 120 -3.66 4.22 -16.14
N TYR A 121 -3.75 3.93 -14.85
CA TYR A 121 -5.00 3.70 -14.13
C TYR A 121 -5.94 4.91 -14.24
N PHE A 122 -5.49 6.12 -13.89
CA PHE A 122 -6.32 7.32 -13.98
C PHE A 122 -6.71 7.70 -15.43
N LEU A 123 -5.80 7.49 -16.39
CA LEU A 123 -6.12 7.67 -17.81
C LEU A 123 -7.22 6.71 -18.28
N SER A 124 -7.22 5.47 -17.80
CA SER A 124 -8.25 4.49 -18.13
C SER A 124 -9.64 4.90 -17.63
N GLN A 125 -9.67 5.72 -16.58
CA GLN A 125 -10.89 6.36 -16.05
C GLN A 125 -11.25 7.69 -16.74
N GLY A 126 -10.54 8.05 -17.80
CA GLY A 126 -10.78 9.28 -18.57
C GLY A 126 -10.25 10.56 -17.90
N LYS A 127 -9.37 10.45 -16.90
CA LYS A 127 -8.77 11.59 -16.20
C LYS A 127 -7.54 12.10 -16.96
N THR A 128 -7.28 13.39 -16.87
CA THR A 128 -6.04 14.00 -17.35
C THR A 128 -4.95 13.89 -16.28
N VAL A 129 -3.72 13.51 -16.69
CA VAL A 129 -2.62 13.23 -15.74
C VAL A 129 -1.37 14.02 -16.10
N THR A 130 -0.70 14.57 -15.09
CA THR A 130 0.66 15.13 -15.17
C THR A 130 1.56 14.41 -14.17
N VAL A 131 2.78 14.04 -14.59
CA VAL A 131 3.77 13.39 -13.74
C VAL A 131 4.92 14.35 -13.44
N ALA A 132 5.36 14.43 -12.18
CA ALA A 132 6.50 15.21 -11.72
C ALA A 132 7.68 14.31 -11.34
N ALA A 133 8.83 14.45 -12.00
CA ALA A 133 10.06 13.71 -11.73
C ALA A 133 10.87 14.39 -10.63
N ALA A 134 10.47 14.22 -9.35
CA ALA A 134 11.11 14.85 -8.22
C ALA A 134 12.25 14.00 -7.60
N ASP A 135 12.56 12.79 -8.10
CA ASP A 135 13.82 12.08 -7.81
C ASP A 135 14.95 12.66 -8.71
N THR A 136 15.34 13.90 -8.44
CA THR A 136 16.31 14.64 -9.26
C THR A 136 17.75 14.18 -9.10
N PHE A 137 18.05 13.35 -8.09
CA PHE A 137 19.40 12.84 -7.81
C PHE A 137 19.74 11.58 -8.58
N ARG A 138 18.79 11.01 -9.31
CA ARG A 138 18.98 9.75 -10.05
C ARG A 138 18.58 9.95 -11.51
N ALA A 139 19.58 10.24 -12.37
CA ALA A 139 19.36 10.38 -13.81
C ALA A 139 18.59 9.19 -14.40
N ALA A 140 18.96 7.96 -14.03
CA ALA A 140 18.29 6.76 -14.49
C ALA A 140 16.80 6.68 -14.05
N ALA A 141 16.42 7.23 -12.89
CA ALA A 141 15.03 7.27 -12.45
C ALA A 141 14.20 8.24 -13.30
N SER A 142 14.75 9.42 -13.59
CA SER A 142 14.10 10.41 -14.46
C SER A 142 13.95 9.90 -15.90
N GLU A 143 14.96 9.18 -16.44
CA GLU A 143 14.87 8.52 -17.75
C GLU A 143 13.82 7.41 -17.75
N GLN A 144 13.81 6.54 -16.74
CA GLN A 144 12.82 5.49 -16.59
C GLN A 144 11.40 6.07 -16.52
N LEU A 145 11.21 7.12 -15.72
CA LEU A 145 9.92 7.81 -15.62
C LEU A 145 9.49 8.43 -16.95
N SER A 146 10.45 8.98 -17.72
CA SER A 146 10.17 9.51 -19.06
C SER A 146 9.67 8.43 -20.02
N VAL A 147 10.23 7.21 -19.94
CA VAL A 147 9.74 6.05 -20.74
C VAL A 147 8.33 5.66 -20.31
N TRP A 148 8.04 5.62 -19.01
CA TRP A 148 6.70 5.33 -18.49
C TRP A 148 5.69 6.40 -18.93
N ALA A 149 6.02 7.68 -18.77
CA ALA A 149 5.17 8.80 -19.18
C ALA A 149 4.87 8.78 -20.70
N GLN A 150 5.87 8.46 -21.52
CA GLN A 150 5.68 8.32 -22.97
C GLN A 150 4.76 7.13 -23.31
N ARG A 151 4.92 5.98 -22.67
CA ARG A 151 4.06 4.81 -22.87
C ARG A 151 2.62 5.10 -22.45
N ALA A 152 2.45 5.75 -21.32
CA ALA A 152 1.15 6.16 -20.80
C ALA A 152 0.56 7.37 -21.56
N LYS A 153 1.35 8.05 -22.42
CA LYS A 153 0.96 9.28 -23.15
C LYS A 153 0.56 10.43 -22.22
N VAL A 154 1.23 10.54 -21.06
CA VAL A 154 1.03 11.61 -20.08
C VAL A 154 2.13 12.66 -20.17
N ARG A 155 1.81 13.87 -19.72
CA ARG A 155 2.80 14.92 -19.58
C ARG A 155 3.74 14.62 -18.42
N ILE A 156 5.04 14.85 -18.64
CA ILE A 156 6.06 14.81 -17.58
C ILE A 156 6.66 16.22 -17.41
N VAL A 157 6.83 16.61 -16.13
CA VAL A 157 7.62 17.77 -15.71
C VAL A 157 8.89 17.26 -15.06
N LYS A 158 10.05 17.66 -15.57
CA LYS A 158 11.37 17.28 -15.09
C LYS A 158 12.36 18.41 -15.28
N HIS A 159 13.37 18.46 -14.42
CA HIS A 159 14.50 19.38 -14.52
C HIS A 159 15.82 18.60 -14.77
N GLU A 160 16.93 19.32 -14.84
CA GLU A 160 18.26 18.74 -14.93
C GLU A 160 18.61 17.98 -13.64
N GLU A 161 19.52 16.99 -13.75
CA GLU A 161 20.02 16.24 -12.61
C GLU A 161 20.60 17.17 -11.54
N GLY A 162 20.27 16.91 -10.26
CA GLY A 162 20.71 17.72 -9.13
C GLY A 162 19.90 18.99 -8.88
N SER A 163 18.86 19.27 -9.68
CA SER A 163 17.94 20.38 -9.42
C SER A 163 17.17 20.19 -8.10
N ASP A 164 16.66 21.29 -7.52
CA ASP A 164 15.81 21.23 -6.34
C ASP A 164 14.50 20.48 -6.67
N PRO A 165 14.22 19.35 -6.01
CA PRO A 165 12.97 18.61 -6.21
C PRO A 165 11.71 19.46 -6.03
N SER A 166 11.75 20.41 -5.09
CA SER A 166 10.62 21.31 -4.83
C SER A 166 10.33 22.25 -5.99
N ALA A 167 11.35 22.62 -6.81
CA ALA A 167 11.14 23.40 -8.01
C ALA A 167 10.43 22.61 -9.10
N VAL A 168 10.74 21.31 -9.25
CA VAL A 168 10.02 20.41 -10.17
C VAL A 168 8.54 20.31 -9.79
N ILE A 169 8.27 20.15 -8.49
CA ILE A 169 6.89 20.06 -7.96
C ILE A 169 6.16 21.37 -8.21
N TYR A 170 6.78 22.51 -7.89
CA TYR A 170 6.21 23.83 -8.13
C TYR A 170 5.75 24.00 -9.59
N ASP A 171 6.61 23.69 -10.55
CA ASP A 171 6.29 23.79 -11.97
C ASP A 171 5.19 22.79 -12.37
N ALA A 172 5.20 21.58 -11.81
CA ALA A 172 4.19 20.57 -12.11
C ALA A 172 2.80 21.00 -11.64
N VAL A 173 2.67 21.41 -10.36
CA VAL A 173 1.37 21.82 -9.80
C VAL A 173 0.86 23.14 -10.40
N SER A 174 1.75 24.12 -10.62
CA SER A 174 1.39 25.37 -11.27
C SER A 174 0.88 25.14 -12.71
N SER A 175 1.56 24.25 -13.43
CA SER A 175 1.12 23.89 -14.77
C SER A 175 -0.19 23.07 -14.79
N ALA A 176 -0.38 22.18 -13.81
CA ALA A 176 -1.60 21.39 -13.68
C ALA A 176 -2.80 22.29 -13.37
N LYS A 177 -2.66 23.21 -12.43
CA LYS A 177 -3.65 24.23 -12.08
C LYS A 177 -4.04 25.09 -13.29
N ALA A 178 -3.06 25.61 -14.04
CA ALA A 178 -3.31 26.44 -15.21
C ALA A 178 -4.02 25.71 -16.37
N LYS A 179 -3.92 24.37 -16.42
CA LYS A 179 -4.49 23.52 -17.49
C LYS A 179 -5.77 22.79 -17.08
N GLY A 180 -6.16 22.87 -15.81
CA GLY A 180 -7.27 22.08 -15.27
C GLY A 180 -6.99 20.57 -15.33
N THR A 181 -5.74 20.16 -14.97
CA THR A 181 -5.36 18.74 -14.92
C THR A 181 -6.00 18.08 -13.71
N ASP A 182 -6.61 16.92 -13.91
CA ASP A 182 -7.33 16.21 -12.84
C ASP A 182 -6.37 15.60 -11.80
N VAL A 183 -5.23 15.03 -12.24
CA VAL A 183 -4.32 14.28 -11.36
C VAL A 183 -2.87 14.67 -11.59
N VAL A 184 -2.15 15.02 -10.52
CA VAL A 184 -0.69 15.20 -10.52
C VAL A 184 -0.05 14.07 -9.70
N ILE A 185 0.89 13.30 -10.30
CA ILE A 185 1.59 12.23 -9.61
C ILE A 185 3.07 12.61 -9.46
N ILE A 186 3.59 12.59 -8.23
CA ILE A 186 4.94 13.01 -7.89
C ILE A 186 5.78 11.79 -7.53
N ASP A 187 6.87 11.53 -8.30
CA ASP A 187 7.90 10.54 -7.98
C ASP A 187 8.99 11.17 -7.12
N THR A 188 9.20 10.67 -5.89
CA THR A 188 10.19 11.22 -4.97
C THR A 188 11.42 10.33 -4.82
N ALA A 189 12.52 10.89 -4.29
CA ALA A 189 13.68 10.12 -3.87
C ALA A 189 13.34 9.18 -2.70
N GLY A 190 14.17 8.13 -2.49
CA GLY A 190 13.94 7.12 -1.44
C GLY A 190 15.22 6.74 -0.68
N ARG A 191 16.12 7.68 -0.44
CA ARG A 191 17.42 7.43 0.18
C ARG A 191 17.36 7.37 1.71
N LEU A 192 16.76 6.33 2.26
CA LEU A 192 16.53 6.20 3.71
C LEU A 192 17.84 6.13 4.54
N HIS A 193 18.96 5.76 3.94
CA HIS A 193 20.26 5.75 4.64
C HIS A 193 20.74 7.16 5.04
N VAL A 194 20.15 8.22 4.49
CA VAL A 194 20.32 9.63 4.89
C VAL A 194 18.97 10.13 5.42
N LYS A 195 18.41 9.42 6.40
CA LYS A 195 17.03 9.56 6.89
C LYS A 195 16.62 11.01 7.11
N GLU A 196 17.41 11.78 7.85
CA GLU A 196 17.04 13.16 8.23
C GLU A 196 16.93 14.08 7.00
N ASN A 197 17.86 13.99 6.06
CA ASN A 197 17.84 14.81 4.84
C ASN A 197 16.60 14.47 3.98
N LEU A 198 16.31 13.18 3.80
CA LEU A 198 15.16 12.73 3.05
C LEU A 198 13.85 13.23 3.68
N MET A 199 13.71 13.10 5.01
CA MET A 199 12.50 13.53 5.71
C MET A 199 12.31 15.06 5.62
N ASN A 200 13.39 15.83 5.72
CA ASN A 200 13.35 17.30 5.54
C ASN A 200 12.97 17.68 4.11
N GLU A 201 13.46 16.94 3.12
CA GLU A 201 13.12 17.13 1.71
C GLU A 201 11.63 16.84 1.45
N LEU A 202 11.11 15.72 1.95
CA LEU A 202 9.70 15.37 1.85
C LEU A 202 8.79 16.40 2.50
N ARG A 203 9.12 16.89 3.71
CA ARG A 203 8.38 18.00 4.38
C ARG A 203 8.43 19.29 3.58
N LYS A 204 9.50 19.56 2.84
CA LYS A 204 9.59 20.74 1.96
C LYS A 204 8.67 20.58 0.77
N MET A 205 8.65 19.40 0.14
CA MET A 205 7.78 19.08 -0.99
C MET A 205 6.30 19.19 -0.58
N ASP A 206 5.92 18.60 0.56
CA ASP A 206 4.58 18.66 1.14
C ASP A 206 4.11 20.12 1.27
N ARG A 207 4.93 20.98 1.88
CA ARG A 207 4.63 22.41 2.01
C ARG A 207 4.48 23.15 0.68
N VAL A 208 5.22 22.76 -0.36
CA VAL A 208 5.08 23.35 -1.69
C VAL A 208 3.74 23.01 -2.30
N VAL A 209 3.32 21.73 -2.27
CA VAL A 209 2.01 21.30 -2.79
C VAL A 209 0.88 22.03 -2.06
N SER A 210 0.86 21.96 -0.72
CA SER A 210 -0.19 22.56 0.11
C SER A 210 -0.34 24.08 -0.08
N ARG A 211 0.78 24.78 -0.37
CA ARG A 211 0.76 26.23 -0.61
C ARG A 211 0.32 26.59 -2.02
N GLU A 212 0.82 25.87 -3.04
CA GLU A 212 0.64 26.27 -4.45
C GLU A 212 -0.67 25.72 -5.05
N PHE A 213 -1.20 24.63 -4.49
CA PHE A 213 -2.44 24.00 -4.98
C PHE A 213 -3.39 23.62 -3.83
N PRO A 214 -3.76 24.59 -2.96
CA PRO A 214 -4.57 24.33 -1.76
C PRO A 214 -5.99 23.82 -2.05
N GLU A 215 -6.48 24.00 -3.29
CA GLU A 215 -7.78 23.51 -3.73
C GLU A 215 -7.75 22.04 -4.21
N ALA A 216 -6.57 21.44 -4.36
CA ALA A 216 -6.43 20.04 -4.74
C ALA A 216 -6.46 19.15 -3.50
N ASP A 217 -7.12 18.02 -3.64
CA ASP A 217 -6.98 16.93 -2.68
C ASP A 217 -5.54 16.39 -2.71
N PHE A 218 -4.88 16.27 -1.58
CA PHE A 218 -3.45 15.93 -1.55
C PHE A 218 -3.20 14.66 -0.76
N LEU A 219 -2.83 13.58 -1.48
CA LEU A 219 -2.54 12.28 -0.90
C LEU A 219 -1.04 12.00 -0.90
N LYS A 220 -0.55 11.57 0.24
CA LYS A 220 0.82 11.11 0.47
C LYS A 220 0.80 9.59 0.64
N LEU A 221 1.18 8.86 -0.39
CA LEU A 221 1.11 7.41 -0.44
C LEU A 221 2.49 6.78 -0.28
N LEU A 222 2.61 5.89 0.71
CA LEU A 222 3.82 5.11 0.91
C LEU A 222 3.80 3.88 0.00
N VAL A 223 4.83 3.74 -0.83
CA VAL A 223 5.03 2.54 -1.64
C VAL A 223 5.86 1.54 -0.84
N LEU A 224 5.31 0.36 -0.61
CA LEU A 224 5.93 -0.75 0.13
C LEU A 224 6.10 -1.98 -0.74
N ASP A 225 7.24 -2.66 -0.59
CA ASP A 225 7.51 -3.96 -1.18
C ASP A 225 6.94 -5.05 -0.26
N ALA A 226 5.91 -5.77 -0.71
CA ALA A 226 5.22 -6.79 0.07
C ALA A 226 6.13 -7.95 0.49
N THR A 227 7.28 -8.14 -0.16
CA THR A 227 8.24 -9.19 0.20
C THR A 227 9.02 -8.87 1.49
N THR A 228 8.95 -7.64 1.99
CA THR A 228 9.68 -7.20 3.20
C THR A 228 8.98 -7.60 4.50
N GLY A 229 7.70 -7.99 4.46
CA GLY A 229 6.95 -8.43 5.64
C GLY A 229 6.90 -7.36 6.73
N GLN A 230 7.10 -7.74 8.00
CA GLN A 230 7.05 -6.83 9.15
C GLN A 230 8.00 -5.62 9.08
N ASN A 231 9.08 -5.68 8.31
CA ASN A 231 9.93 -4.50 8.10
C ASN A 231 9.18 -3.36 7.39
N ALA A 232 8.12 -3.66 6.63
CA ALA A 232 7.28 -2.66 6.01
C ALA A 232 6.54 -1.79 7.04
N VAL A 233 6.06 -2.37 8.16
CA VAL A 233 5.40 -1.64 9.25
C VAL A 233 6.36 -0.61 9.88
N ASN A 234 7.62 -1.01 10.12
CA ASN A 234 8.63 -0.08 10.64
C ASN A 234 8.95 1.04 9.64
N GLN A 235 8.99 0.74 8.33
CA GLN A 235 9.15 1.77 7.31
C GLN A 235 7.97 2.74 7.32
N ALA A 236 6.73 2.22 7.36
CA ALA A 236 5.52 3.02 7.39
C ALA A 236 5.55 4.01 8.56
N ARG A 237 5.84 3.56 9.77
CA ARG A 237 5.95 4.44 10.95
C ARG A 237 6.94 5.58 10.76
N VAL A 238 8.11 5.31 10.17
CA VAL A 238 9.15 6.31 9.92
C VAL A 238 8.71 7.37 8.91
N PHE A 239 8.01 6.97 7.85
CA PHE A 239 7.53 7.92 6.84
C PHE A 239 6.31 8.69 7.34
N ASP A 240 5.42 8.04 8.08
CA ASP A 240 4.24 8.65 8.67
C ASP A 240 4.59 9.78 9.65
N GLU A 241 5.56 9.55 10.54
CA GLU A 241 6.13 10.60 11.42
C GLU A 241 6.67 11.83 10.65
N ALA A 242 7.03 11.64 9.38
CA ALA A 242 7.64 12.71 8.59
C ALA A 242 6.63 13.55 7.80
N VAL A 243 5.60 12.91 7.21
CA VAL A 243 4.71 13.56 6.24
C VAL A 243 3.22 13.25 6.44
N GLU A 244 2.85 12.55 7.52
CA GLU A 244 1.45 12.17 7.78
C GLU A 244 0.83 11.49 6.57
N LEU A 245 1.04 10.18 6.45
CA LEU A 245 0.62 9.39 5.30
C LEU A 245 -0.91 9.25 5.21
N ASP A 246 -1.44 9.26 3.99
CA ASP A 246 -2.87 9.07 3.73
C ASP A 246 -3.18 7.62 3.31
N GLY A 247 -2.15 6.82 2.98
CA GLY A 247 -2.34 5.41 2.62
C GLY A 247 -1.12 4.75 2.01
N ILE A 248 -1.31 3.53 1.55
CA ILE A 248 -0.25 2.63 1.11
C ILE A 248 -0.53 2.11 -0.30
N VAL A 249 0.54 1.99 -1.08
CA VAL A 249 0.57 1.21 -2.32
C VAL A 249 1.47 0.00 -2.11
N LEU A 250 0.93 -1.19 -2.19
CA LEU A 250 1.69 -2.44 -2.14
C LEU A 250 2.23 -2.80 -3.51
N THR A 251 3.49 -3.21 -3.57
CA THR A 251 4.12 -3.74 -4.78
C THR A 251 4.57 -5.17 -4.56
N LYS A 252 4.76 -5.92 -5.65
CA LYS A 252 5.29 -7.30 -5.67
C LYS A 252 4.47 -8.28 -4.81
N LEU A 253 3.16 -8.08 -4.74
CA LEU A 253 2.27 -8.94 -3.97
C LEU A 253 2.30 -10.39 -4.48
N ASP A 254 2.54 -10.59 -5.76
CA ASP A 254 2.72 -11.89 -6.43
C ASP A 254 3.99 -12.64 -6.01
N GLY A 255 4.95 -11.95 -5.41
CA GLY A 255 6.23 -12.49 -4.95
C GLY A 255 6.26 -13.02 -3.53
N THR A 256 5.24 -12.70 -2.70
CA THR A 256 5.31 -12.92 -1.25
C THR A 256 4.45 -14.08 -0.75
N ALA A 257 4.88 -14.67 0.37
CA ALA A 257 4.06 -15.51 1.24
C ALA A 257 3.78 -14.81 2.60
N LYS A 258 4.09 -13.51 2.70
CA LYS A 258 4.15 -12.72 3.91
C LYS A 258 3.07 -11.62 3.91
N GLY A 259 1.83 -11.95 3.62
CA GLY A 259 0.74 -10.97 3.51
C GLY A 259 0.18 -10.44 4.85
N GLY A 260 0.48 -11.10 5.98
CA GLY A 260 -0.12 -10.78 7.27
C GLY A 260 0.25 -9.39 7.83
N PHE A 261 1.40 -8.82 7.45
CA PHE A 261 1.79 -7.48 7.89
C PHE A 261 0.82 -6.38 7.47
N ILE A 262 -0.02 -6.64 6.46
CA ILE A 262 -1.03 -5.70 5.98
C ILE A 262 -2.05 -5.39 7.09
N PHE A 263 -2.46 -6.39 7.86
CA PHE A 263 -3.33 -6.17 9.02
C PHE A 263 -2.67 -5.29 10.09
N SER A 264 -1.34 -5.45 10.26
CA SER A 264 -0.59 -4.62 11.22
C SER A 264 -0.46 -3.16 10.78
N LEU A 265 -0.43 -2.87 9.47
CA LEU A 265 -0.46 -1.50 8.96
C LEU A 265 -1.77 -0.80 9.32
N SER A 266 -2.90 -1.49 9.13
CA SER A 266 -4.23 -0.95 9.48
C SER A 266 -4.43 -0.85 10.99
N SER A 267 -4.18 -1.93 11.74
CA SER A 267 -4.40 -1.97 13.20
C SER A 267 -3.47 -1.03 13.98
N GLU A 268 -2.16 -0.97 13.67
CA GLU A 268 -1.19 -0.20 14.46
C GLU A 268 -1.01 1.25 14.02
N LEU A 269 -1.23 1.54 12.74
CA LEU A 269 -0.93 2.85 12.16
C LEU A 269 -2.16 3.53 11.54
N SER A 270 -3.30 2.84 11.50
CA SER A 270 -4.52 3.30 10.82
C SER A 270 -4.28 3.71 9.37
N LEU A 271 -3.33 3.04 8.70
CA LEU A 271 -2.97 3.32 7.31
C LEU A 271 -3.67 2.33 6.38
N PRO A 272 -4.59 2.80 5.51
CA PRO A 272 -5.26 1.94 4.55
C PRO A 272 -4.33 1.56 3.40
N VAL A 273 -4.52 0.36 2.87
CA VAL A 273 -3.96 0.00 1.57
C VAL A 273 -4.93 0.47 0.49
N LEU A 274 -4.48 1.32 -0.43
CA LEU A 274 -5.32 1.86 -1.50
C LEU A 274 -5.14 1.13 -2.82
N TYR A 275 -3.91 0.71 -3.12
CA TYR A 275 -3.58 0.05 -4.38
C TYR A 275 -2.64 -1.14 -4.16
N ALA A 276 -2.79 -2.17 -4.99
CA ALA A 276 -1.95 -3.37 -4.99
C ALA A 276 -1.37 -3.63 -6.39
N GLY A 277 -0.05 -3.74 -6.48
CA GLY A 277 0.68 -4.19 -7.66
C GLY A 277 0.73 -5.71 -7.70
N VAL A 278 0.10 -6.30 -8.70
CA VAL A 278 -0.11 -7.75 -8.86
C VAL A 278 0.67 -8.34 -10.03
N GLY A 279 1.67 -7.61 -10.55
CA GLY A 279 2.50 -8.05 -11.67
C GLY A 279 3.33 -6.90 -12.27
N GLU A 280 3.96 -7.13 -13.42
CA GLU A 280 4.94 -6.22 -14.03
C GLU A 280 4.37 -5.28 -15.10
N LYS A 281 3.17 -5.55 -15.64
CA LYS A 281 2.57 -4.76 -16.70
C LYS A 281 1.97 -3.45 -16.19
N MET A 282 1.68 -2.51 -17.10
CA MET A 282 1.05 -1.23 -16.75
C MET A 282 -0.35 -1.41 -16.13
N GLU A 283 -1.09 -2.39 -16.61
CA GLU A 283 -2.41 -2.77 -16.14
C GLU A 283 -2.42 -3.66 -14.90
N ASP A 284 -1.25 -3.98 -14.32
CA ASP A 284 -1.14 -4.81 -13.12
C ASP A 284 -1.04 -3.95 -11.84
N LEU A 285 -1.92 -2.97 -11.73
CA LEU A 285 -2.22 -2.21 -10.52
C LEU A 285 -3.73 -2.23 -10.36
N GLU A 286 -4.19 -2.64 -9.19
CA GLU A 286 -5.61 -2.74 -8.86
C GLU A 286 -5.90 -1.90 -7.62
N GLU A 287 -7.12 -1.36 -7.49
CA GLU A 287 -7.60 -0.87 -6.20
C GLU A 287 -7.60 -2.03 -5.20
N PHE A 288 -7.23 -1.74 -3.97
CA PHE A 288 -7.23 -2.75 -2.93
C PHE A 288 -8.66 -2.94 -2.40
N ASP A 289 -9.10 -4.20 -2.36
CA ASP A 289 -10.38 -4.60 -1.79
C ASP A 289 -10.10 -5.50 -0.58
N SER A 290 -10.48 -5.01 0.61
CA SER A 290 -10.25 -5.67 1.89
C SER A 290 -10.88 -7.07 1.94
N ARG A 291 -12.09 -7.22 1.45
CA ARG A 291 -12.82 -8.51 1.42
C ARG A 291 -12.20 -9.49 0.45
N ALA A 292 -11.92 -9.03 -0.78
CA ALA A 292 -11.25 -9.85 -1.77
C ALA A 292 -9.86 -10.30 -1.31
N PHE A 293 -9.12 -9.44 -0.60
CA PHE A 293 -7.82 -9.81 -0.03
C PHE A 293 -7.95 -10.90 1.04
N VAL A 294 -8.85 -10.73 2.01
CA VAL A 294 -9.09 -11.73 3.07
C VAL A 294 -9.59 -13.06 2.48
N ASP A 295 -10.52 -13.02 1.52
CA ASP A 295 -10.99 -14.23 0.81
C ASP A 295 -9.90 -14.94 0.02
N ALA A 296 -8.93 -14.17 -0.49
CA ALA A 296 -7.81 -14.75 -1.24
C ALA A 296 -6.78 -15.45 -0.35
N ILE A 297 -6.69 -15.15 0.95
CA ILE A 297 -5.71 -15.74 1.87
C ILE A 297 -6.32 -16.81 2.78
N LEU A 298 -7.62 -16.79 3.05
CA LEU A 298 -8.38 -17.82 3.77
C LEU A 298 -8.88 -18.90 2.82
#